data_6f32d7a7a881224f5ac4af789741b202
#
_entry.id   6f32d7a7a881224f5ac4af789741b202
#
_cell.length_a   1.000
_cell.length_b   1.000
_cell.length_c   1.000
_cell.angle_alpha   90.00
_cell.angle_beta   90.00
_cell.angle_gamma   90.00
#
_symmetry.space_group_name_H-M   'P 1'
#
loop_
_entity.id
_entity.type
_entity.pdbx_description
1 polymer ?
#
loop_
_entity_poly.entity_id
_entity_poly.type
_entity_poly.pdbx_seq_one_letter_code
_entity_poly.pdbx_strand_id
1 'polypeptide(L)'
;DIGKGTFFTHFPSKRDVFRYLGEQVVRVVLDADVGDGTAEERLRRMLAAAADWLEAHPEPARQMVRARSFNLSLDLGSENQKRFHAVVADALTAGRSSGELRDDVPLVDSVLALQCSYYMCVLMWATHPDGDPLRDRFATSLDILLNGLK
;
A
#
# COMPACT_ATOMS: atom_id res chain seq x y z
N ASP A 1 5.63 7.27 25.97
CA ASP A 1 5.32 8.58 25.39
C ASP A 1 6.61 9.17 24.81
N ILE A 2 6.95 8.77 23.59
CA ILE A 2 8.11 9.35 22.87
C ILE A 2 7.65 10.67 22.32
N GLY A 3 8.09 11.78 22.93
CA GLY A 3 7.70 13.12 22.55
C GLY A 3 7.98 13.42 21.08
N LYS A 4 7.12 14.23 20.42
CA LYS A 4 7.21 14.65 19.01
C LYS A 4 8.61 15.12 18.58
N GLY A 5 9.44 15.64 19.50
CA GLY A 5 10.80 16.07 19.23
C GLY A 5 11.83 14.94 19.10
N THR A 6 11.62 13.81 19.76
CA THR A 6 12.62 12.73 19.85
C THR A 6 12.62 11.86 18.57
N PHE A 7 11.49 11.75 17.88
CA PHE A 7 11.38 10.98 16.64
C PHE A 7 12.24 11.58 15.50
N PHE A 8 12.28 12.91 15.40
CA PHE A 8 13.07 13.61 14.37
C PHE A 8 14.56 13.73 14.71
N THR A 9 14.97 13.49 15.96
CA THR A 9 16.37 13.60 16.38
C THR A 9 17.24 12.43 15.90
N HIS A 10 16.62 11.30 15.53
CA HIS A 10 17.31 10.10 15.06
C HIS A 10 17.44 10.00 13.52
N PHE A 11 16.86 10.93 12.77
CA PHE A 11 16.91 10.91 11.31
C PHE A 11 17.62 12.15 10.77
N PRO A 12 18.66 11.97 9.92
CA PRO A 12 19.44 13.09 9.36
C PRO A 12 18.61 14.05 8.49
N SER A 13 17.50 13.58 7.92
CA SER A 13 16.61 14.39 7.08
C SER A 13 15.16 13.90 7.13
N LYS A 14 14.21 14.78 6.73
CA LYS A 14 12.80 14.38 6.53
C LYS A 14 12.66 13.24 5.50
N ARG A 15 13.54 13.19 4.51
CA ARG A 15 13.56 12.15 3.48
C ARG A 15 13.87 10.78 4.10
N ASP A 16 14.76 10.71 5.08
CA ASP A 16 15.10 9.46 5.77
C ASP A 16 13.93 8.96 6.62
N VAL A 17 13.19 9.87 7.26
CA VAL A 17 11.94 9.51 7.96
C VAL A 17 10.93 8.89 6.99
N PHE A 18 10.71 9.51 5.84
CA PHE A 18 9.73 9.02 4.86
C PHE A 18 10.15 7.70 4.23
N ARG A 19 11.45 7.51 3.99
CA ARG A 19 11.99 6.23 3.55
C ARG A 19 11.72 5.15 4.59
N TYR A 20 12.05 5.40 5.85
CA TYR A 20 11.82 4.47 6.95
C TYR A 20 10.34 4.09 7.08
N LEU A 21 9.42 5.06 7.05
CA LEU A 21 7.98 4.80 7.12
C LEU A 21 7.50 3.94 5.93
N GLY A 22 7.97 4.23 4.73
CA GLY A 22 7.69 3.42 3.55
C GLY A 22 8.21 1.99 3.68
N GLU A 23 9.40 1.79 4.23
CA GLU A 23 9.98 0.48 4.53
C GLU A 23 9.12 -0.31 5.53
N GLN A 24 8.61 0.35 6.58
CA GLN A 24 7.76 -0.32 7.56
C GLN A 24 6.43 -0.77 6.95
N VAL A 25 5.79 0.06 6.13
CA VAL A 25 4.55 -0.34 5.42
C VAL A 25 4.80 -1.54 4.50
N VAL A 26 5.86 -1.50 3.70
CA VAL A 26 6.19 -2.63 2.82
C VAL A 26 6.49 -3.89 3.63
N ARG A 27 7.17 -3.76 4.77
CA ARG A 27 7.46 -4.89 5.65
C ARG A 27 6.18 -5.55 6.16
N VAL A 28 5.23 -4.79 6.70
CA VAL A 28 3.97 -5.38 7.20
C VAL A 28 3.14 -6.01 6.08
N VAL A 29 3.19 -5.47 4.87
CA VAL A 29 2.55 -6.06 3.69
C VAL A 29 3.18 -7.41 3.34
N LEU A 30 4.51 -7.49 3.31
CA LEU A 30 5.23 -8.73 3.04
C LEU A 30 5.00 -9.80 4.12
N ASP A 31 5.00 -9.39 5.39
CA ASP A 31 4.76 -10.28 6.54
C ASP A 31 3.31 -10.81 6.56
N ALA A 32 2.36 -10.06 6.00
CA ALA A 32 0.96 -10.46 5.89
C ALA A 32 0.69 -11.44 4.75
N ASP A 33 1.55 -11.46 3.73
CA ASP A 33 1.43 -12.43 2.63
C ASP A 33 2.14 -13.75 3.00
N VAL A 34 1.38 -14.68 3.51
CA VAL A 34 1.88 -16.03 3.87
C VAL A 34 1.87 -17.00 2.67
N GLY A 35 1.58 -16.52 1.47
CA GLY A 35 1.64 -17.29 0.23
C GLY A 35 0.50 -18.29 0.02
N ASP A 36 -0.42 -18.43 0.96
CA ASP A 36 -1.57 -19.34 0.87
C ASP A 36 -2.90 -18.60 0.65
N GLY A 37 -3.91 -19.32 0.18
CA GLY A 37 -5.22 -18.79 -0.14
C GLY A 37 -5.36 -18.26 -1.57
N THR A 38 -6.52 -17.71 -1.88
CA THR A 38 -6.82 -17.10 -3.17
C THR A 38 -6.07 -15.77 -3.36
N ALA A 39 -5.95 -15.29 -4.59
CA ALA A 39 -5.37 -13.98 -4.87
C ALA A 39 -6.13 -12.86 -4.13
N GLU A 40 -7.46 -12.96 -4.09
CA GLU A 40 -8.30 -12.03 -3.35
C GLU A 40 -7.97 -12.03 -1.85
N GLU A 41 -7.87 -13.19 -1.22
CA GLU A 41 -7.55 -13.31 0.21
C GLU A 41 -6.15 -12.78 0.53
N ARG A 42 -5.16 -13.06 -0.31
CA ARG A 42 -3.79 -12.54 -0.17
C ARG A 42 -3.78 -11.02 -0.25
N LEU A 43 -4.38 -10.43 -1.29
CA LEU A 43 -4.45 -8.97 -1.46
C LEU A 43 -5.21 -8.29 -0.32
N ARG A 44 -6.30 -8.88 0.17
CA ARG A 44 -7.04 -8.35 1.34
C ARG A 44 -6.17 -8.32 2.60
N ARG A 45 -5.44 -9.38 2.88
CA ARG A 45 -4.53 -9.42 4.05
C ARG A 45 -3.44 -8.36 3.95
N MET A 46 -2.80 -8.23 2.79
CA MET A 46 -1.76 -7.23 2.54
C MET A 46 -2.27 -5.80 2.76
N LEU A 47 -3.42 -5.46 2.17
CA LEU A 47 -3.99 -4.12 2.28
C LEU A 47 -4.50 -3.84 3.70
N ALA A 48 -5.09 -4.84 4.38
CA ALA A 48 -5.49 -4.72 5.77
C ALA A 48 -4.31 -4.44 6.69
N ALA A 49 -3.19 -5.15 6.53
CA ALA A 49 -1.97 -4.92 7.31
C ALA A 49 -1.39 -3.52 7.08
N ALA A 50 -1.41 -3.04 5.82
CA ALA A 50 -1.00 -1.68 5.49
C ALA A 50 -1.90 -0.64 6.17
N ALA A 51 -3.23 -0.84 6.13
CA ALA A 51 -4.19 0.05 6.77
C ALA A 51 -3.99 0.10 8.29
N ASP A 52 -3.92 -1.05 8.93
CA ASP A 52 -3.74 -1.16 10.38
C ASP A 52 -2.46 -0.44 10.83
N TRP A 53 -1.36 -0.59 10.08
CA TRP A 53 -0.12 0.09 10.40
C TRP A 53 -0.21 1.61 10.22
N LEU A 54 -0.80 2.08 9.10
CA LEU A 54 -0.94 3.51 8.81
C LEU A 54 -1.90 4.19 9.80
N GLU A 55 -3.00 3.53 10.16
CA GLU A 55 -3.98 4.04 11.13
C GLU A 55 -3.43 4.04 12.57
N ALA A 56 -2.51 3.13 12.90
CA ALA A 56 -1.78 3.17 14.17
C ALA A 56 -0.73 4.29 14.25
N HIS A 57 -0.30 4.83 13.10
CA HIS A 57 0.71 5.89 13.00
C HIS A 57 0.22 7.09 12.16
N PRO A 58 -0.92 7.72 12.51
CA PRO A 58 -1.61 8.64 11.61
C PRO A 58 -0.82 9.91 11.31
N GLU A 59 -0.17 10.52 12.29
CA GLU A 59 0.57 11.77 12.08
C GLU A 59 1.79 11.61 11.16
N PRO A 60 2.70 10.65 11.39
CA PRO A 60 3.79 10.39 10.46
C PRO A 60 3.31 10.03 9.06
N ALA A 61 2.27 9.19 8.94
CA ALA A 61 1.71 8.78 7.66
C ALA A 61 1.11 9.96 6.88
N ARG A 62 0.33 10.83 7.54
CA ARG A 62 -0.24 12.03 6.92
C ARG A 62 0.83 13.02 6.48
N GLN A 63 1.89 13.22 7.28
CA GLN A 63 3.01 14.08 6.90
C GLN A 63 3.75 13.52 5.68
N MET A 64 3.99 12.22 5.62
CA MET A 64 4.61 11.56 4.48
C MET A 64 3.78 11.76 3.20
N VAL A 65 2.47 11.56 3.27
CA VAL A 65 1.57 11.73 2.13
C VAL A 65 1.53 13.17 1.65
N ARG A 66 1.41 14.14 2.56
CA ARG A 66 1.44 15.57 2.21
C ARG A 66 2.75 15.98 1.54
N ALA A 67 3.88 15.50 2.04
CA ALA A 67 5.18 15.79 1.44
C ALA A 67 5.34 15.18 0.04
N ARG A 68 4.73 14.02 -0.23
CA ARG A 68 4.75 13.36 -1.54
C ARG A 68 3.77 13.98 -2.54
N SER A 69 2.63 14.48 -2.08
CA SER A 69 1.61 15.09 -2.95
C SER A 69 2.11 16.32 -3.71
N PHE A 70 3.14 17.00 -3.18
CA PHE A 70 3.79 18.11 -3.87
C PHE A 70 4.88 17.68 -4.87
N ASN A 71 5.32 16.43 -4.81
CA ASN A 71 6.26 15.83 -5.74
C ASN A 71 5.65 14.53 -6.28
N LEU A 72 4.79 14.66 -7.29
CA LEU A 72 4.20 13.55 -8.05
C LEU A 72 5.23 12.87 -8.98
N SER A 73 6.49 12.95 -8.68
CA SER A 73 7.47 11.98 -9.10
C SER A 73 7.12 10.69 -8.36
N LEU A 74 6.27 9.89 -8.99
CA LEU A 74 6.15 8.48 -8.67
C LEU A 74 7.58 7.96 -8.76
N ASP A 75 8.20 7.77 -7.60
CA ASP A 75 9.54 7.15 -7.52
C ASP A 75 9.37 5.66 -7.83
N LEU A 76 8.98 5.41 -9.11
CA LEU A 76 8.72 4.06 -9.65
C LEU A 76 9.95 3.16 -9.61
N GLY A 77 11.06 3.70 -9.16
CA GLY A 77 12.34 3.02 -9.06
C GLY A 77 12.78 2.71 -7.64
N SER A 78 12.05 3.14 -6.58
CA SER A 78 12.49 2.85 -5.21
C SER A 78 12.44 1.36 -4.90
N GLU A 79 13.38 0.89 -4.09
CA GLU A 79 13.48 -0.52 -3.71
C GLU A 79 12.20 -1.00 -3.00
N ASN A 80 11.61 -0.16 -2.16
CA ASN A 80 10.35 -0.44 -1.49
C ASN A 80 9.20 -0.65 -2.46
N GLN A 81 9.15 0.15 -3.52
CA GLN A 81 8.12 0.01 -4.54
C GLN A 81 8.29 -1.25 -5.36
N LYS A 82 9.52 -1.61 -5.72
CA LYS A 82 9.82 -2.87 -6.42
C LYS A 82 9.38 -4.07 -5.58
N ARG A 83 9.65 -4.06 -4.28
CA ARG A 83 9.22 -5.11 -3.35
C ARG A 83 7.71 -5.21 -3.25
N PHE A 84 7.02 -4.09 -3.11
CA PHE A 84 5.54 -4.04 -3.12
C PHE A 84 4.98 -4.57 -4.44
N HIS A 85 5.51 -4.12 -5.58
CA HIS A 85 5.10 -4.63 -6.89
C HIS A 85 5.32 -6.14 -7.02
N ALA A 86 6.44 -6.65 -6.55
CA ALA A 86 6.76 -8.07 -6.66
C ALA A 86 5.76 -8.95 -5.91
N VAL A 87 5.40 -8.58 -4.66
CA VAL A 87 4.44 -9.37 -3.87
C VAL A 87 3.02 -9.29 -4.44
N VAL A 88 2.60 -8.13 -4.94
CA VAL A 88 1.31 -7.98 -5.62
C VAL A 88 1.26 -8.78 -6.92
N ALA A 89 2.33 -8.69 -7.73
CA ALA A 89 2.45 -9.45 -8.98
C ALA A 89 2.41 -10.97 -8.75
N ASP A 90 3.04 -11.46 -7.67
CA ASP A 90 3.03 -12.86 -7.29
C ASP A 90 1.60 -13.34 -6.96
N ALA A 91 0.87 -12.58 -6.13
CA ALA A 91 -0.53 -12.90 -5.80
C ALA A 91 -1.43 -12.92 -7.06
N LEU A 92 -1.30 -11.92 -7.95
CA LEU A 92 -2.07 -11.87 -9.19
C LEU A 92 -1.70 -13.01 -10.15
N THR A 93 -0.42 -13.38 -10.23
CA THR A 93 0.04 -14.50 -11.06
C THR A 93 -0.53 -15.82 -10.56
N ALA A 94 -0.53 -16.04 -9.24
CA ALA A 94 -1.16 -17.22 -8.64
C ALA A 94 -2.65 -17.29 -8.96
N GLY A 95 -3.39 -16.17 -8.85
CA GLY A 95 -4.81 -16.09 -9.18
C GLY A 95 -5.12 -16.38 -10.66
N ARG A 96 -4.25 -15.94 -11.57
CA ARG A 96 -4.36 -16.28 -13.00
C ARG A 96 -4.11 -17.77 -13.24
N SER A 97 -3.08 -18.31 -12.63
CA SER A 97 -2.73 -19.74 -12.77
C SER A 97 -3.81 -20.68 -12.23
N SER A 98 -4.54 -20.24 -11.20
CA SER A 98 -5.69 -20.99 -10.64
C SER A 98 -7.00 -20.77 -11.39
N GLY A 99 -7.06 -19.84 -12.33
CA GLY A 99 -8.28 -19.45 -13.03
C GLY A 99 -9.23 -18.55 -12.22
N GLU A 100 -8.79 -18.03 -11.07
CA GLU A 100 -9.52 -17.06 -10.25
C GLU A 100 -9.60 -15.69 -10.95
N LEU A 101 -8.51 -15.29 -11.61
CA LEU A 101 -8.40 -14.02 -12.31
C LEU A 101 -8.18 -14.23 -13.80
N ARG A 102 -8.75 -13.33 -14.60
CA ARG A 102 -8.53 -13.29 -16.05
C ARG A 102 -7.07 -13.02 -16.39
N ASP A 103 -6.61 -13.56 -17.52
CA ASP A 103 -5.22 -13.48 -17.97
C ASP A 103 -5.02 -12.62 -19.25
N ASP A 104 -6.13 -12.13 -19.85
CA ASP A 104 -6.11 -11.30 -21.04
C ASP A 104 -5.74 -9.82 -20.79
N VAL A 105 -5.67 -9.38 -19.52
CA VAL A 105 -5.16 -8.06 -19.14
C VAL A 105 -3.67 -8.18 -18.82
N PRO A 106 -2.78 -7.30 -19.33
CA PRO A 106 -1.36 -7.34 -18.98
C PRO A 106 -1.14 -7.30 -17.45
N LEU A 107 -0.26 -8.15 -16.93
CA LEU A 107 0.02 -8.22 -15.50
C LEU A 107 0.48 -6.87 -14.93
N VAL A 108 1.33 -6.17 -15.68
CA VAL A 108 1.87 -4.86 -15.28
C VAL A 108 0.75 -3.84 -15.10
N ASP A 109 -0.27 -3.85 -15.94
CA ASP A 109 -1.39 -2.91 -15.85
C ASP A 109 -2.26 -3.22 -14.63
N SER A 110 -2.47 -4.51 -14.31
CA SER A 110 -3.17 -4.94 -13.10
C SER A 110 -2.43 -4.52 -11.83
N VAL A 111 -1.11 -4.67 -11.78
CA VAL A 111 -0.27 -4.21 -10.66
C VAL A 111 -0.34 -2.70 -10.51
N LEU A 112 -0.23 -1.96 -11.62
CA LEU A 112 -0.29 -0.49 -11.61
C LEU A 112 -1.67 0.01 -11.16
N ALA A 113 -2.76 -0.61 -11.61
CA ALA A 113 -4.11 -0.26 -11.18
C ALA A 113 -4.29 -0.41 -9.67
N LEU A 114 -3.85 -1.54 -9.10
CA LEU A 114 -3.86 -1.76 -7.65
C LEU A 114 -3.01 -0.74 -6.90
N GLN A 115 -1.82 -0.42 -7.41
CA GLN A 115 -0.95 0.57 -6.81
C GLN A 115 -1.54 1.98 -6.85
N CYS A 116 -2.09 2.41 -7.98
CA CYS A 116 -2.74 3.71 -8.10
C CYS A 116 -3.92 3.81 -7.13
N SER A 117 -4.71 2.76 -7.01
CA SER A 117 -5.81 2.67 -6.06
C SER A 117 -5.32 2.76 -4.62
N TYR A 118 -4.28 2.01 -4.26
CA TYR A 118 -3.64 2.09 -2.95
C TYR A 118 -3.24 3.53 -2.60
N TYR A 119 -2.50 4.20 -3.49
CA TYR A 119 -2.06 5.58 -3.24
C TYR A 119 -3.23 6.55 -3.12
N MET A 120 -4.26 6.41 -3.94
CA MET A 120 -5.43 7.27 -3.86
C MET A 120 -6.19 7.08 -2.55
N CYS A 121 -6.38 5.85 -2.09
CA CYS A 121 -7.01 5.56 -0.80
C CYS A 121 -6.22 6.18 0.35
N VAL A 122 -4.89 6.03 0.36
CA VAL A 122 -4.03 6.61 1.40
C VAL A 122 -4.06 8.14 1.35
N LEU A 123 -4.03 8.74 0.16
CA LEU A 123 -4.12 10.19 -0.02
C LEU A 123 -5.45 10.73 0.52
N MET A 124 -6.56 10.12 0.15
CA MET A 124 -7.89 10.51 0.61
C MET A 124 -8.03 10.41 2.13
N TRP A 125 -7.59 9.29 2.70
CA TRP A 125 -7.57 9.12 4.15
C TRP A 125 -6.68 10.15 4.87
N ALA A 126 -5.51 10.44 4.33
CA ALA A 126 -4.57 11.37 4.96
C ALA A 126 -5.04 12.83 4.92
N THR A 127 -5.83 13.20 3.90
CA THR A 127 -6.32 14.57 3.68
C THR A 127 -7.73 14.81 4.24
N HIS A 128 -8.48 13.76 4.55
CA HIS A 128 -9.84 13.83 5.09
C HIS A 128 -9.90 13.04 6.42
N PRO A 129 -9.48 13.65 7.53
CA PRO A 129 -9.37 12.95 8.83
C PRO A 129 -10.70 12.44 9.39
N ASP A 130 -11.81 13.09 9.01
CA ASP A 130 -13.17 12.72 9.42
C ASP A 130 -13.86 11.76 8.43
N GLY A 131 -13.12 11.25 7.45
CA GLY A 131 -13.63 10.31 6.45
C GLY A 131 -13.61 8.86 6.93
N ASP A 132 -14.01 7.95 6.00
CA ASP A 132 -14.02 6.52 6.30
C ASP A 132 -12.65 5.99 6.68
N PRO A 133 -12.59 4.94 7.52
CA PRO A 133 -11.35 4.24 7.83
C PRO A 133 -10.62 3.78 6.57
N LEU A 134 -9.29 3.82 6.60
CA LEU A 134 -8.47 3.42 5.45
C LEU A 134 -8.71 1.94 5.07
N ARG A 135 -8.92 1.10 6.08
CA ARG A 135 -9.23 -0.32 5.90
C ARG A 135 -10.49 -0.52 5.04
N ASP A 136 -11.56 0.23 5.30
CA ASP A 136 -12.82 0.14 4.56
C ASP A 136 -12.67 0.66 3.12
N ARG A 137 -11.89 1.73 2.94
CA ARG A 137 -11.55 2.26 1.62
C ARG A 137 -10.78 1.25 0.78
N PHE A 138 -9.80 0.58 1.38
CA PHE A 138 -9.06 -0.47 0.70
C PHE A 138 -9.94 -1.65 0.31
N ALA A 139 -10.81 -2.10 1.23
CA ALA A 139 -11.73 -3.20 0.95
C ALA A 139 -12.65 -2.87 -0.24
N THR A 140 -13.31 -1.72 -0.21
CA THR A 140 -14.20 -1.26 -1.29
C THR A 140 -13.46 -1.12 -2.62
N SER A 141 -12.28 -0.50 -2.59
CA SER A 141 -11.48 -0.29 -3.80
C SER A 141 -10.99 -1.61 -4.41
N LEU A 142 -10.57 -2.55 -3.56
CA LEU A 142 -10.16 -3.88 -4.01
C LEU A 142 -11.34 -4.65 -4.62
N ASP A 143 -12.54 -4.58 -4.02
CA ASP A 143 -13.75 -5.21 -4.59
C ASP A 143 -14.05 -4.70 -6.00
N ILE A 144 -13.97 -3.38 -6.20
CA ILE A 144 -14.20 -2.77 -7.52
C ILE A 144 -13.17 -3.29 -8.54
N LEU A 145 -11.88 -3.31 -8.17
CA LEU A 145 -10.81 -3.76 -9.06
C LEU A 145 -10.91 -5.25 -9.37
N LEU A 146 -11.13 -6.08 -8.37
CA LEU A 146 -11.23 -7.53 -8.56
C LEU A 146 -12.45 -7.92 -9.41
N ASN A 147 -13.57 -7.22 -9.29
CA ASN A 147 -14.73 -7.44 -10.17
C ASN A 147 -14.43 -7.13 -11.64
N GLY A 148 -13.48 -6.27 -11.93
CA GLY A 148 -12.98 -6.02 -13.28
C GLY A 148 -11.91 -7.01 -13.76
N LEU A 149 -11.34 -7.80 -12.84
CA LEU A 149 -10.26 -8.77 -13.11
C LEU A 149 -10.72 -10.24 -13.07
N LYS A 150 -11.95 -10.51 -12.64
CA LYS A 150 -12.59 -11.84 -12.66
C LYS A 150 -13.21 -12.21 -14.03
#